data_db669de1f89c1943b5c6a15ed7defa5b
#
_entry.id   db669de1f89c1943b5c6a15ed7defa5b
#
_cell.length_a   1.000
_cell.length_b   1.000
_cell.length_c   1.000
_cell.angle_alpha   90.00
_cell.angle_beta   90.00
_cell.angle_gamma   90.00
#
_symmetry.space_group_name_H-M   'P 1'
#
loop_
_entity.id
_entity.type
_entity.pdbx_description
1 polymer ?
#
loop_
_entity_poly.entity_id
_entity_poly.type
_entity_poly.pdbx_seq_one_letter_code
_entity_poly.pdbx_strand_id
1 'polypeptide(L)'
;MEKDIRAHVLRVALEELNQCGPAFHMDDLARRLHISKRTLYENFSSKQEIVKNAILSVMDDLYTHHVKLIEDESKTVEEKLLPYFDARSEMVEIISLRQYEAILRKMPEIAPELAEASKRDWDLLLNFLQDVAQSDEYKDFYVFALLHMLMGAATNILNHLDELEDDKYYSYPKYMEECMRIVLYGIKK
;
A
#
# COMPACT_ATOMS: atom_id res chain seq x y z
N MET A 1 -18.91 -16.68 10.29
CA MET A 1 -19.38 -15.77 11.36
C MET A 1 -18.22 -15.05 12.05
N GLU A 2 -17.23 -15.71 12.63
CA GLU A 2 -16.09 -15.04 13.33
C GLU A 2 -15.12 -14.30 12.37
N LYS A 3 -14.75 -14.91 11.24
CA LYS A 3 -13.96 -14.25 10.18
C LYS A 3 -14.65 -13.03 9.59
N ASP A 4 -15.96 -13.03 9.54
CA ASP A 4 -16.79 -11.98 9.00
C ASP A 4 -16.80 -10.74 9.93
N ILE A 5 -16.89 -10.97 11.23
CA ILE A 5 -16.78 -9.91 12.26
C ILE A 5 -15.41 -9.22 12.22
N ARG A 6 -14.31 -9.98 12.18
CA ARG A 6 -12.96 -9.38 12.14
C ARG A 6 -12.76 -8.52 10.90
N ALA A 7 -13.13 -9.01 9.72
CA ALA A 7 -13.04 -8.24 8.47
C ALA A 7 -13.88 -6.95 8.53
N HIS A 8 -15.10 -7.04 9.07
CA HIS A 8 -15.96 -5.87 9.22
C HIS A 8 -15.39 -4.85 10.21
N VAL A 9 -14.83 -5.30 11.33
CA VAL A 9 -14.14 -4.43 12.30
C VAL A 9 -12.96 -3.70 11.63
N LEU A 10 -12.11 -4.40 10.87
CA LEU A 10 -10.96 -3.81 10.21
C LEU A 10 -11.37 -2.75 9.18
N ARG A 11 -12.43 -3.03 8.39
CA ARG A 11 -12.94 -2.06 7.41
C ARG A 11 -13.45 -0.78 8.09
N VAL A 12 -14.29 -0.90 9.12
CA VAL A 12 -14.81 0.28 9.85
C VAL A 12 -13.69 1.01 10.59
N ALA A 13 -12.68 0.27 11.09
CA ALA A 13 -11.50 0.89 11.69
C ALA A 13 -10.67 1.71 10.68
N LEU A 14 -10.55 1.26 9.41
CA LEU A 14 -9.91 2.05 8.35
C LEU A 14 -10.68 3.35 8.07
N GLU A 15 -12.01 3.30 8.06
CA GLU A 15 -12.84 4.50 7.89
C GLU A 15 -12.65 5.48 9.05
N GLU A 16 -12.59 5.00 10.29
CA GLU A 16 -12.27 5.83 11.47
C GLU A 16 -10.85 6.42 11.38
N LEU A 17 -9.88 5.60 10.99
CA LEU A 17 -8.50 6.03 10.80
C LEU A 17 -8.39 7.13 9.73
N ASN A 18 -9.17 7.04 8.65
CA ASN A 18 -9.18 8.07 7.62
C ASN A 18 -9.82 9.38 8.09
N GLN A 19 -10.84 9.31 8.95
CA GLN A 19 -11.55 10.49 9.44
C GLN A 19 -10.82 11.24 10.56
N CYS A 20 -10.31 10.53 11.55
CA CYS A 20 -9.72 11.09 12.76
C CYS A 20 -8.33 10.53 13.12
N GLY A 21 -7.73 9.76 12.22
CA GLY A 21 -6.46 9.11 12.48
C GLY A 21 -6.54 8.15 13.67
N PRO A 22 -5.41 7.84 14.32
CA PRO A 22 -5.39 6.91 15.44
C PRO A 22 -6.01 7.48 16.74
N ALA A 23 -6.68 8.63 16.68
CA ALA A 23 -7.34 9.24 17.85
C ALA A 23 -8.73 8.67 18.14
N PHE A 24 -9.33 7.88 17.25
CA PHE A 24 -10.66 7.27 17.48
C PHE A 24 -10.75 6.49 18.79
N HIS A 25 -11.94 6.37 19.36
CA HIS A 25 -12.17 5.62 20.60
C HIS A 25 -12.80 4.24 20.31
N MET A 26 -12.40 3.24 21.10
CA MET A 26 -12.93 1.86 20.98
C MET A 26 -14.45 1.81 21.21
N ASP A 27 -15.00 2.75 22.02
CA ASP A 27 -16.43 2.85 22.26
C ASP A 27 -17.19 3.35 21.02
N ASP A 28 -16.60 4.27 20.27
CA ASP A 28 -17.19 4.79 19.02
C ASP A 28 -17.15 3.71 17.93
N LEU A 29 -16.05 2.99 17.83
CA LEU A 29 -15.91 1.85 16.92
C LEU A 29 -16.96 0.75 17.22
N ALA A 30 -17.12 0.36 18.49
CA ALA A 30 -18.11 -0.63 18.90
C ALA A 30 -19.54 -0.17 18.60
N ARG A 31 -19.85 1.11 18.86
CA ARG A 31 -21.17 1.71 18.56
C ARG A 31 -21.45 1.70 17.07
N ARG A 32 -20.49 2.07 16.24
CA ARG A 32 -20.62 2.12 14.80
C ARG A 32 -20.81 0.73 14.19
N LEU A 33 -20.18 -0.28 14.79
CA LEU A 33 -20.32 -1.68 14.42
C LEU A 33 -21.60 -2.36 14.96
N HIS A 34 -22.36 -1.67 15.81
CA HIS A 34 -23.49 -2.23 16.53
C HIS A 34 -23.18 -3.49 17.35
N ILE A 35 -21.96 -3.55 17.92
CA ILE A 35 -21.52 -4.64 18.79
C ILE A 35 -21.17 -4.11 20.20
N SER A 36 -21.07 -5.03 21.15
CA SER A 36 -20.60 -4.64 22.49
C SER A 36 -19.08 -4.40 22.48
N LYS A 37 -18.61 -3.51 23.36
CA LYS A 37 -17.17 -3.33 23.62
C LYS A 37 -16.50 -4.67 24.00
N ARG A 38 -17.21 -5.52 24.75
CA ARG A 38 -16.77 -6.86 25.11
C ARG A 38 -16.51 -7.70 23.87
N THR A 39 -17.45 -7.73 22.92
CA THR A 39 -17.32 -8.46 21.65
C THR A 39 -16.12 -7.97 20.84
N LEU A 40 -15.87 -6.63 20.85
CA LEU A 40 -14.71 -6.07 20.19
C LEU A 40 -13.40 -6.56 20.81
N TYR A 41 -13.30 -6.58 22.15
CA TYR A 41 -12.12 -7.07 22.87
C TYR A 41 -11.97 -8.60 22.87
N GLU A 42 -13.03 -9.36 22.63
CA GLU A 42 -12.97 -10.80 22.38
C GLU A 42 -12.31 -11.14 21.04
N ASN A 43 -12.38 -10.22 20.06
CA ASN A 43 -11.79 -10.38 18.73
C ASN A 43 -10.41 -9.73 18.58
N PHE A 44 -10.13 -8.67 19.33
CA PHE A 44 -8.89 -7.91 19.28
C PHE A 44 -8.45 -7.52 20.68
N SER A 45 -7.22 -7.85 21.02
CA SER A 45 -6.66 -7.61 22.38
C SER A 45 -6.45 -6.13 22.69
N SER A 46 -6.31 -5.28 21.66
CA SER A 46 -6.04 -3.86 21.81
C SER A 46 -6.46 -3.05 20.58
N LYS A 47 -6.59 -1.73 20.77
CA LYS A 47 -6.73 -0.78 19.68
C LYS A 47 -5.57 -0.84 18.69
N GLN A 48 -4.36 -1.00 19.21
CA GLN A 48 -3.14 -1.10 18.43
C GLN A 48 -3.17 -2.32 17.51
N GLU A 49 -3.67 -3.46 17.98
CA GLU A 49 -3.87 -4.65 17.16
C GLU A 49 -4.88 -4.38 16.04
N ILE A 50 -5.97 -3.67 16.32
CA ILE A 50 -6.96 -3.29 15.29
C ILE A 50 -6.32 -2.39 14.23
N VAL A 51 -5.62 -1.33 14.64
CA VAL A 51 -4.96 -0.40 13.72
C VAL A 51 -3.95 -1.13 12.85
N LYS A 52 -3.07 -1.92 13.46
CA LYS A 52 -2.09 -2.74 12.74
C LYS A 52 -2.73 -3.65 11.71
N ASN A 53 -3.70 -4.47 12.12
CA ASN A 53 -4.34 -5.41 11.22
C ASN A 53 -5.18 -4.71 10.15
N ALA A 54 -5.76 -3.56 10.42
CA ALA A 54 -6.46 -2.76 9.44
C ALA A 54 -5.51 -2.28 8.33
N ILE A 55 -4.34 -1.75 8.68
CA ILE A 55 -3.32 -1.34 7.70
C ILE A 55 -2.75 -2.56 6.96
N LEU A 56 -2.44 -3.65 7.68
CA LEU A 56 -1.96 -4.88 7.03
C LEU A 56 -2.97 -5.44 6.03
N SER A 57 -4.28 -5.32 6.28
CA SER A 57 -5.31 -5.76 5.33
C SER A 57 -5.29 -4.95 4.02
N VAL A 58 -4.98 -3.65 4.09
CA VAL A 58 -4.76 -2.81 2.88
C VAL A 58 -3.53 -3.28 2.12
N MET A 59 -2.42 -3.54 2.82
CA MET A 59 -1.18 -4.00 2.20
C MET A 59 -1.31 -5.40 1.57
N ASP A 60 -2.07 -6.30 2.19
CA ASP A 60 -2.38 -7.61 1.64
C ASP A 60 -3.24 -7.54 0.38
N ASP A 61 -4.17 -6.60 0.34
CA ASP A 61 -5.02 -6.37 -0.82
C ASP A 61 -4.21 -5.77 -1.99
N LEU A 62 -3.33 -4.79 -1.70
CA LEU A 62 -2.35 -4.27 -2.66
C LEU A 62 -1.46 -5.38 -3.23
N TYR A 63 -0.85 -6.17 -2.36
CA TYR A 63 0.01 -7.29 -2.77
C TYR A 63 -0.74 -8.28 -3.66
N THR A 64 -1.98 -8.62 -3.29
CA THR A 64 -2.81 -9.53 -4.10
C THR A 64 -3.11 -8.94 -5.48
N HIS A 65 -3.32 -7.63 -5.56
CA HIS A 65 -3.50 -6.92 -6.83
C HIS A 65 -2.22 -6.98 -7.68
N HIS A 66 -1.06 -6.70 -7.08
CA HIS A 66 0.23 -6.72 -7.77
C HIS A 66 0.60 -8.12 -8.27
N VAL A 67 0.34 -9.18 -7.48
CA VAL A 67 0.54 -10.57 -7.93
C VAL A 67 -0.31 -10.85 -9.18
N LYS A 68 -1.61 -10.54 -9.15
CA LYS A 68 -2.50 -10.75 -10.31
C LYS A 68 -2.05 -9.96 -11.53
N LEU A 69 -1.57 -8.73 -11.34
CA LEU A 69 -1.07 -7.89 -12.42
C LEU A 69 0.19 -8.47 -13.07
N ILE A 70 1.14 -8.93 -12.25
CA ILE A 70 2.41 -9.50 -12.72
C ILE A 70 2.20 -10.89 -13.37
N GLU A 71 1.32 -11.72 -12.82
CA GLU A 71 1.04 -13.06 -13.33
C GLU A 71 0.13 -13.07 -14.58
N ASP A 72 -0.45 -11.95 -14.97
CA ASP A 72 -1.31 -11.86 -16.15
C ASP A 72 -0.46 -11.99 -17.45
N GLU A 73 -0.38 -13.20 -18.00
CA GLU A 73 0.38 -13.49 -19.21
C GLU A 73 -0.16 -12.79 -20.47
N SER A 74 -1.36 -12.24 -20.44
CA SER A 74 -1.94 -11.48 -21.56
C SER A 74 -1.38 -10.07 -21.70
N LYS A 75 -0.66 -9.58 -20.68
CA LYS A 75 -0.12 -8.21 -20.58
C LYS A 75 1.37 -8.17 -20.93
N THR A 76 1.73 -7.12 -21.64
CA THR A 76 3.14 -6.77 -21.87
C THR A 76 3.81 -6.28 -20.57
N VAL A 77 5.13 -6.22 -20.57
CA VAL A 77 5.89 -5.66 -19.45
C VAL A 77 5.46 -4.22 -19.14
N GLU A 78 5.22 -3.39 -20.15
CA GLU A 78 4.75 -2.02 -19.98
C GLU A 78 3.36 -1.95 -19.34
N GLU A 79 2.43 -2.81 -19.79
CA GLU A 79 1.07 -2.90 -19.26
C GLU A 79 1.01 -3.43 -17.81
N LYS A 80 2.09 -4.07 -17.35
CA LYS A 80 2.26 -4.49 -15.94
C LYS A 80 2.91 -3.40 -15.11
N LEU A 81 4.00 -2.80 -15.60
CA LEU A 81 4.83 -1.88 -14.81
C LEU A 81 4.25 -0.48 -14.70
N LEU A 82 3.64 0.07 -15.76
CA LEU A 82 3.10 1.43 -15.73
C LEU A 82 2.00 1.62 -14.69
N PRO A 83 1.00 0.73 -14.57
CA PRO A 83 -0.06 0.85 -13.57
C PRO A 83 0.31 0.24 -12.21
N TYR A 84 1.54 -0.26 -12.01
CA TYR A 84 1.91 -1.00 -10.78
C TYR A 84 1.58 -0.23 -9.51
N PHE A 85 1.83 1.07 -9.47
CA PHE A 85 1.56 1.93 -8.31
C PHE A 85 0.15 2.57 -8.33
N ASP A 86 -0.69 2.30 -9.33
CA ASP A 86 -2.10 2.73 -9.39
C ASP A 86 -3.05 1.59 -8.99
N ALA A 87 -2.67 0.82 -7.98
CA ALA A 87 -3.53 -0.24 -7.48
C ALA A 87 -4.78 0.36 -6.82
N ARG A 88 -5.93 0.15 -7.44
CA ARG A 88 -7.22 0.58 -6.95
C ARG A 88 -7.99 -0.61 -6.39
N SER A 89 -8.27 -0.56 -5.11
CA SER A 89 -9.14 -1.51 -4.44
C SER A 89 -10.03 -0.80 -3.44
N GLU A 90 -11.12 -1.44 -3.05
CA GLU A 90 -12.02 -0.88 -2.02
C GLU A 90 -11.29 -0.56 -0.71
N MET A 91 -10.26 -1.33 -0.36
CA MET A 91 -9.52 -1.14 0.89
C MET A 91 -8.51 0.00 0.79
N VAL A 92 -7.81 0.11 -0.35
CA VAL A 92 -6.82 1.17 -0.61
C VAL A 92 -7.48 2.55 -0.67
N GLU A 93 -8.69 2.64 -1.24
CA GLU A 93 -9.41 3.92 -1.35
C GLU A 93 -9.96 4.42 -0.01
N ILE A 94 -10.04 3.57 1.03
CA ILE A 94 -10.56 3.97 2.35
C ILE A 94 -9.58 4.88 3.09
N ILE A 95 -8.27 4.64 2.98
CA ILE A 95 -7.26 5.38 3.76
C ILE A 95 -6.36 6.21 2.86
N SER A 96 -6.20 7.49 3.18
CA SER A 96 -5.27 8.35 2.46
C SER A 96 -3.82 8.10 2.90
N LEU A 97 -2.86 8.35 1.99
CA LEU A 97 -1.43 8.27 2.29
C LEU A 97 -1.02 9.19 3.46
N ARG A 98 -1.63 10.37 3.56
CA ARG A 98 -1.42 11.31 4.67
C ARG A 98 -1.82 10.68 6.02
N GLN A 99 -2.96 9.99 6.06
CA GLN A 99 -3.39 9.29 7.28
C GLN A 99 -2.49 8.11 7.60
N TYR A 100 -2.05 7.37 6.60
CA TYR A 100 -1.07 6.30 6.79
C TYR A 100 0.23 6.81 7.43
N GLU A 101 0.81 7.89 6.92
CA GLU A 101 2.00 8.52 7.49
C GLU A 101 1.76 9.01 8.93
N ALA A 102 0.62 9.66 9.17
CA ALA A 102 0.26 10.13 10.51
C ALA A 102 0.10 8.98 11.52
N ILE A 103 -0.38 7.81 11.07
CA ILE A 103 -0.50 6.59 11.89
C ILE A 103 0.90 6.09 12.26
N LEU A 104 1.80 5.94 11.30
CA LEU A 104 3.17 5.49 11.56
C LEU A 104 3.91 6.39 12.55
N ARG A 105 3.73 7.70 12.43
CA ARG A 105 4.33 8.69 13.35
C ARG A 105 3.79 8.60 14.77
N LYS A 106 2.49 8.29 14.93
CA LYS A 106 1.83 8.21 16.23
C LYS A 106 1.89 6.83 16.89
N MET A 107 2.12 5.80 16.12
CA MET A 107 2.14 4.40 16.55
C MET A 107 3.38 3.67 15.95
N PRO A 108 4.61 4.12 16.29
CA PRO A 108 5.83 3.57 15.69
C PRO A 108 6.04 2.08 16.01
N GLU A 109 5.40 1.58 17.04
CA GLU A 109 5.47 0.18 17.46
C GLU A 109 4.87 -0.82 16.45
N ILE A 110 3.99 -0.38 15.54
CA ILE A 110 3.46 -1.24 14.47
C ILE A 110 4.34 -1.24 13.21
N ALA A 111 5.30 -0.32 13.13
CA ALA A 111 6.12 -0.14 11.94
C ALA A 111 6.91 -1.39 11.50
N PRO A 112 7.45 -2.24 12.40
CA PRO A 112 8.21 -3.41 11.97
C PRO A 112 7.40 -4.40 11.13
N GLU A 113 6.16 -4.73 11.54
CA GLU A 113 5.31 -5.66 10.79
C GLU A 113 4.83 -5.05 9.46
N LEU A 114 4.58 -3.74 9.43
CA LEU A 114 4.24 -3.04 8.19
C LEU A 114 5.44 -2.98 7.23
N ALA A 115 6.65 -2.81 7.75
CA ALA A 115 7.87 -2.85 6.94
C ALA A 115 8.09 -4.22 6.30
N GLU A 116 7.79 -5.32 7.02
CA GLU A 116 7.88 -6.66 6.45
C GLU A 116 6.83 -6.90 5.34
N ALA A 117 5.61 -6.41 5.53
CA ALA A 117 4.58 -6.48 4.49
C ALA A 117 4.97 -5.66 3.25
N SER A 118 5.53 -4.45 3.45
CA SER A 118 6.06 -3.62 2.36
C SER A 118 7.22 -4.30 1.64
N LYS A 119 8.15 -4.91 2.39
CA LYS A 119 9.28 -5.64 1.82
C LYS A 119 8.82 -6.76 0.90
N ARG A 120 7.81 -7.53 1.29
CA ARG A 120 7.23 -8.60 0.46
C ARG A 120 6.77 -8.08 -0.90
N ASP A 121 6.16 -6.91 -0.94
CA ASP A 121 5.68 -6.29 -2.18
C ASP A 121 6.84 -5.80 -3.06
N TRP A 122 7.86 -5.18 -2.45
CA TRP A 122 9.07 -4.81 -3.18
C TRP A 122 9.87 -6.02 -3.69
N ASP A 123 9.90 -7.14 -2.96
CA ASP A 123 10.53 -8.38 -3.40
C ASP A 123 9.80 -8.98 -4.62
N LEU A 124 8.46 -8.85 -4.70
CA LEU A 124 7.67 -9.23 -5.87
C LEU A 124 8.10 -8.43 -7.10
N LEU A 125 8.19 -7.11 -6.98
CA LEU A 125 8.64 -6.24 -8.07
C LEU A 125 10.09 -6.54 -8.46
N LEU A 126 10.97 -6.78 -7.47
CA LEU A 126 12.37 -7.16 -7.72
C LEU A 126 12.48 -8.40 -8.60
N ASN A 127 11.76 -9.46 -8.25
CA ASN A 127 11.78 -10.72 -9.00
C ASN A 127 11.30 -10.49 -10.43
N PHE A 128 10.21 -9.76 -10.62
CA PHE A 128 9.71 -9.44 -11.95
C PHE A 128 10.71 -8.61 -12.78
N LEU A 129 11.35 -7.62 -12.18
CA LEU A 129 12.37 -6.82 -12.87
C LEU A 129 13.63 -7.64 -13.22
N GLN A 130 13.96 -8.67 -12.43
CA GLN A 130 15.04 -9.61 -12.77
C GLN A 130 14.71 -10.43 -14.00
N ASP A 131 13.47 -10.88 -14.17
CA ASP A 131 13.01 -11.59 -15.36
C ASP A 131 13.02 -10.66 -16.58
N VAL A 132 12.57 -9.41 -16.43
CA VAL A 132 12.63 -8.39 -17.49
C VAL A 132 14.07 -8.12 -17.94
N ALA A 133 15.02 -8.04 -16.99
CA ALA A 133 16.42 -7.79 -17.31
C ALA A 133 17.11 -8.93 -18.09
N GLN A 134 16.54 -10.14 -18.03
CA GLN A 134 17.02 -11.30 -18.78
C GLN A 134 16.41 -11.38 -20.18
N SER A 135 15.44 -10.55 -20.51
CA SER A 135 14.79 -10.58 -21.83
C SER A 135 15.61 -9.81 -22.88
N ASP A 136 15.50 -10.22 -24.15
CA ASP A 136 16.16 -9.54 -25.26
C ASP A 136 15.54 -8.20 -25.65
N GLU A 137 14.39 -7.83 -25.06
CA GLU A 137 13.67 -6.59 -25.37
C GLU A 137 14.27 -5.36 -24.68
N TYR A 138 15.01 -5.56 -23.60
CA TYR A 138 15.55 -4.47 -22.79
C TYR A 138 17.08 -4.44 -22.87
N LYS A 139 17.66 -3.26 -22.62
CA LYS A 139 19.11 -3.09 -22.45
C LYS A 139 19.51 -3.70 -21.12
N ASP A 140 20.78 -4.09 -21.00
CA ASP A 140 21.34 -4.44 -19.70
C ASP A 140 21.20 -3.28 -18.71
N PHE A 141 20.62 -3.54 -17.57
CA PHE A 141 20.49 -2.59 -16.48
C PHE A 141 20.69 -3.26 -15.13
N TYR A 142 21.14 -2.48 -14.15
CA TYR A 142 21.34 -2.99 -12.80
C TYR A 142 20.03 -2.92 -12.00
N VAL A 143 19.35 -4.07 -11.88
CA VAL A 143 18.01 -4.20 -11.30
C VAL A 143 17.90 -3.59 -9.90
N PHE A 144 18.92 -3.82 -9.03
CA PHE A 144 18.92 -3.25 -7.69
C PHE A 144 19.00 -1.72 -7.68
N ALA A 145 19.75 -1.11 -8.63
CA ALA A 145 19.79 0.34 -8.74
C ALA A 145 18.42 0.89 -9.14
N LEU A 146 17.77 0.26 -10.11
CA LEU A 146 16.42 0.63 -10.54
C LEU A 146 15.42 0.50 -9.38
N LEU A 147 15.42 -0.64 -8.69
CA LEU A 147 14.53 -0.85 -7.54
C LEU A 147 14.72 0.22 -6.46
N HIS A 148 15.99 0.52 -6.10
CA HIS A 148 16.28 1.53 -5.08
C HIS A 148 15.93 2.95 -5.54
N MET A 149 16.00 3.25 -6.85
CA MET A 149 15.49 4.52 -7.39
C MET A 149 13.97 4.63 -7.20
N LEU A 150 13.23 3.57 -7.51
CA LEU A 150 11.77 3.53 -7.32
C LEU A 150 11.37 3.61 -5.84
N MET A 151 12.07 2.87 -4.96
CA MET A 151 11.86 2.95 -3.51
C MET A 151 12.16 4.37 -2.98
N GLY A 152 13.24 4.98 -3.47
CA GLY A 152 13.60 6.35 -3.13
C GLY A 152 12.55 7.36 -3.60
N ALA A 153 12.05 7.21 -4.83
CA ALA A 153 10.98 8.04 -5.36
C ALA A 153 9.70 7.90 -4.53
N ALA A 154 9.28 6.66 -4.23
CA ALA A 154 8.11 6.38 -3.40
C ALA A 154 8.24 6.99 -1.99
N THR A 155 9.39 6.81 -1.35
CA THR A 155 9.66 7.38 -0.02
C THR A 155 9.69 8.90 -0.05
N ASN A 156 10.34 9.50 -1.05
CA ASN A 156 10.43 10.94 -1.18
C ASN A 156 9.05 11.57 -1.32
N ILE A 157 8.21 11.03 -2.21
CA ILE A 157 6.87 11.57 -2.43
C ILE A 157 5.98 11.44 -1.18
N LEU A 158 6.09 10.32 -0.45
CA LEU A 158 5.36 10.12 0.81
C LEU A 158 5.77 11.13 1.89
N ASN A 159 7.02 11.55 1.92
CA ASN A 159 7.53 12.56 2.86
C ASN A 159 7.16 14.01 2.47
N HIS A 160 6.71 14.23 1.23
CA HIS A 160 6.41 15.55 0.66
C HIS A 160 4.98 15.65 0.11
N LEU A 161 4.05 14.88 0.72
CA LEU A 161 2.63 14.89 0.29
C LEU A 161 2.00 16.28 0.32
N ASP A 162 2.43 17.14 1.25
CA ASP A 162 1.93 18.51 1.36
C ASP A 162 2.25 19.37 0.12
N GLU A 163 3.37 19.10 -0.55
CA GLU A 163 3.78 19.80 -1.77
C GLU A 163 2.96 19.35 -2.99
N LEU A 164 2.38 18.15 -2.93
CA LEU A 164 1.56 17.60 -4.01
C LEU A 164 0.08 18.00 -3.94
N GLU A 165 -0.43 18.35 -2.75
CA GLU A 165 -1.84 18.71 -2.58
C GLU A 165 -2.23 19.99 -3.34
N ASP A 166 -1.27 20.89 -3.57
CA ASP A 166 -1.48 22.10 -4.37
C ASP A 166 -1.40 21.83 -5.88
N ASP A 167 -0.89 20.67 -6.30
CA ASP A 167 -0.79 20.31 -7.71
C ASP A 167 -1.97 19.44 -8.16
N LYS A 168 -2.89 20.07 -8.87
CA LYS A 168 -4.10 19.45 -9.42
C LYS A 168 -3.82 18.26 -10.37
N TYR A 169 -2.57 18.07 -10.77
CA TYR A 169 -2.14 17.10 -11.77
C TYR A 169 -1.34 15.93 -11.20
N TYR A 170 -0.87 15.99 -9.95
CA TYR A 170 -0.01 14.97 -9.37
C TYR A 170 -0.67 14.27 -8.16
N SER A 171 -0.93 12.99 -8.33
CA SER A 171 -1.19 12.05 -7.24
C SER A 171 -0.02 11.09 -7.11
N TYR A 172 0.12 10.40 -5.96
CA TYR A 172 1.15 9.39 -5.77
C TYR A 172 1.21 8.35 -6.92
N PRO A 173 0.08 7.72 -7.35
CA PRO A 173 0.11 6.78 -8.46
C PRO A 173 0.65 7.40 -9.75
N LYS A 174 0.21 8.61 -10.09
CA LYS A 174 0.63 9.29 -11.31
C LYS A 174 2.11 9.67 -11.29
N TYR A 175 2.62 10.14 -10.15
CA TYR A 175 4.04 10.41 -9.99
C TYR A 175 4.87 9.13 -10.19
N MET A 176 4.48 8.03 -9.56
CA MET A 176 5.18 6.76 -9.70
C MET A 176 5.05 6.17 -11.10
N GLU A 177 3.91 6.34 -11.78
CA GLU A 177 3.75 5.97 -13.19
C GLU A 177 4.74 6.73 -14.08
N GLU A 178 4.90 8.05 -13.87
CA GLU A 178 5.86 8.83 -14.65
C GLU A 178 7.32 8.41 -14.36
N CYS A 179 7.66 8.13 -13.11
CA CYS A 179 8.98 7.55 -12.78
C CYS A 179 9.21 6.24 -13.52
N MET A 180 8.23 5.35 -13.52
CA MET A 180 8.29 4.08 -14.24
C MET A 180 8.39 4.28 -15.74
N ARG A 181 7.63 5.22 -16.31
CA ARG A 181 7.67 5.57 -17.73
C ARG A 181 9.05 6.05 -18.18
N ILE A 182 9.64 6.97 -17.41
CA ILE A 182 11.00 7.48 -17.69
C ILE A 182 12.01 6.33 -17.72
N VAL A 183 11.93 5.43 -16.75
CA VAL A 183 12.82 4.27 -16.67
C VAL A 183 12.62 3.34 -17.86
N LEU A 184 11.39 2.93 -18.15
CA LEU A 184 11.08 1.98 -19.22
C LEU A 184 11.57 2.49 -20.58
N TYR A 185 11.32 3.75 -20.91
CA TYR A 185 11.82 4.33 -22.17
C TYR A 185 13.33 4.51 -22.18
N GLY A 186 13.98 4.64 -21.01
CA GLY A 186 15.43 4.69 -20.90
C GLY A 186 16.13 3.35 -21.11
N ILE A 187 15.48 2.23 -20.77
CA ILE A 187 16.04 0.87 -20.84
C ILE A 187 15.53 0.03 -22.01
N LYS A 188 14.45 0.42 -22.66
CA LYS A 188 13.94 -0.27 -23.87
C LYS A 188 14.92 -0.10 -25.03
N LYS A 189 15.11 -1.18 -25.81
CA LYS A 189 15.93 -1.16 -27.05
C LYS A 189 15.18 -0.56 -28.22
#